data_5a5dd53813f6abdf5a5b753d83b0f62c
#
_entry.id   5a5dd53813f6abdf5a5b753d83b0f62c
#
_cell.length_a   1.000
_cell.length_b   1.000
_cell.length_c   1.000
_cell.angle_alpha   90.00
_cell.angle_beta   90.00
_cell.angle_gamma   90.00
#
_symmetry.space_group_name_H-M   'P 1'
#
loop_
_entity.id
_entity.type
_entity.pdbx_description
1 polymer ?
#
loop_
_entity_poly.entity_id
_entity_poly.type
_entity_poly.pdbx_seq_one_letter_code
_entity_poly.pdbx_strand_id
1 'polypeptide(L)'
;GNKTPKEKLDFETRLRIFGYTEEDLNTIILPMCLSGKEVIGSMGTDTPLAVLSKKPQLLFNYFKQLFAQVTNPPLDGIREEIVTDTSLGLGSDYNLYDIVSDHSKKLKIENPIISNEDLDKIKFIKHSNFKSSSISALYELKKGHNGIEEALQKMVNEVISYVKEGS
;
A
#
# COMPACT_ATOMS: atom_id res chain seq x y z
N GLY A 1 -22.81 -12.60 6.87
CA GLY A 1 -21.92 -12.56 5.72
C GLY A 1 -21.16 -13.85 5.62
N ASN A 2 -21.30 -14.58 4.50
CA ASN A 2 -20.59 -15.81 4.23
C ASN A 2 -19.09 -15.53 4.27
N LYS A 3 -18.40 -16.05 5.28
CA LYS A 3 -16.95 -16.13 5.27
C LYS A 3 -16.59 -17.09 4.13
N THR A 4 -16.05 -16.55 3.06
CA THR A 4 -15.36 -17.35 2.04
C THR A 4 -14.34 -18.23 2.77
N PRO A 5 -14.30 -19.55 2.52
CA PRO A 5 -13.26 -20.39 3.10
C PRO A 5 -11.93 -19.77 2.69
N LYS A 6 -11.12 -19.36 3.67
CA LYS A 6 -9.74 -18.98 3.41
C LYS A 6 -9.04 -20.26 2.98
N GLU A 7 -8.92 -20.50 1.68
CA GLU A 7 -7.99 -21.49 1.17
C GLU A 7 -6.65 -21.17 1.83
N LYS A 8 -6.16 -22.10 2.63
CA LYS A 8 -4.84 -21.95 3.25
C LYS A 8 -3.81 -22.22 2.17
N LEU A 9 -3.45 -21.15 1.46
CA LEU A 9 -2.30 -21.19 0.59
C LEU A 9 -1.07 -21.61 1.41
N ASP A 10 -0.24 -22.48 0.84
CA ASP A 10 1.03 -22.84 1.46
C ASP A 10 1.96 -21.62 1.57
N PHE A 11 2.98 -21.75 2.42
CA PHE A 11 3.86 -20.64 2.74
C PHE A 11 4.63 -20.12 1.52
N GLU A 12 5.16 -21.01 0.67
CA GLU A 12 5.89 -20.62 -0.54
C GLU A 12 5.02 -19.87 -1.54
N THR A 13 3.79 -20.34 -1.76
CA THR A 13 2.85 -19.65 -2.63
C THR A 13 2.53 -18.26 -2.10
N ARG A 14 2.36 -18.11 -0.79
CA ARG A 14 2.16 -16.79 -0.18
C ARG A 14 3.35 -15.87 -0.37
N LEU A 15 4.57 -16.34 -0.15
CA LEU A 15 5.78 -15.55 -0.39
C LEU A 15 5.83 -15.03 -1.83
N ARG A 16 5.59 -15.90 -2.81
CA ARG A 16 5.61 -15.54 -4.24
C ARG A 16 4.54 -14.51 -4.59
N ILE A 17 3.34 -14.65 -4.05
CA ILE A 17 2.24 -13.69 -4.27
C ILE A 17 2.63 -12.30 -3.76
N PHE A 18 3.29 -12.21 -2.60
CA PHE A 18 3.71 -10.95 -2.01
C PHE A 18 5.11 -10.47 -2.47
N GLY A 19 5.76 -11.21 -3.37
CA GLY A 19 7.04 -10.83 -3.94
C GLY A 19 8.23 -10.98 -3.00
N TYR A 20 8.10 -11.74 -1.92
CA TYR A 20 9.21 -12.06 -1.02
C TYR A 20 10.00 -13.25 -1.49
N THR A 21 11.32 -13.19 -1.34
CA THR A 21 12.24 -14.31 -1.54
C THR A 21 12.65 -14.92 -0.20
N GLU A 22 13.20 -16.13 -0.23
CA GLU A 22 13.80 -16.75 0.96
C GLU A 22 14.98 -15.93 1.49
N GLU A 23 15.73 -15.28 0.59
CA GLU A 23 16.82 -14.37 0.96
C GLU A 23 16.28 -13.17 1.75
N ASP A 24 15.18 -12.55 1.29
CA ASP A 24 14.56 -11.44 2.03
C ASP A 24 14.13 -11.84 3.43
N LEU A 25 13.61 -13.06 3.59
CA LEU A 25 13.24 -13.57 4.90
C LEU A 25 14.44 -13.71 5.83
N ASN A 26 15.51 -14.32 5.34
CA ASN A 26 16.65 -14.67 6.18
C ASN A 26 17.60 -13.50 6.44
N THR A 27 17.72 -12.57 5.49
CA THR A 27 18.69 -11.46 5.56
C THR A 27 18.08 -10.15 6.01
N ILE A 28 16.77 -9.97 5.84
CA ILE A 28 16.07 -8.72 6.19
C ILE A 28 15.06 -8.96 7.30
N ILE A 29 14.03 -9.75 7.06
CA ILE A 29 12.87 -9.86 7.95
C ILE A 29 13.23 -10.52 9.27
N LEU A 30 13.91 -11.65 9.22
CA LEU A 30 14.30 -12.41 10.43
C LEU A 30 15.22 -11.61 11.35
N PRO A 31 16.32 -10.98 10.85
CA PRO A 31 17.16 -10.14 11.70
C PRO A 31 16.41 -8.95 12.32
N MET A 32 15.51 -8.31 11.58
CA MET A 32 14.66 -7.23 12.11
C MET A 32 13.75 -7.72 13.23
N CYS A 33 13.10 -8.88 13.05
CA CYS A 33 12.25 -9.48 14.07
C CYS A 33 13.02 -9.85 15.35
N LEU A 34 14.26 -10.34 15.22
CA LEU A 34 15.08 -10.76 16.35
C LEU A 34 15.69 -9.58 17.11
N SER A 35 16.12 -8.54 16.40
CA SER A 35 16.84 -7.40 16.99
C SER A 35 15.96 -6.22 17.36
N GLY A 36 14.76 -6.12 16.78
CA GLY A 36 13.89 -4.95 16.89
C GLY A 36 14.50 -3.69 16.26
N LYS A 37 15.44 -3.86 15.35
CA LYS A 37 16.18 -2.77 14.67
C LYS A 37 16.19 -3.01 13.18
N GLU A 38 16.35 -1.94 12.42
CA GLU A 38 16.55 -2.02 10.99
C GLU A 38 17.86 -2.77 10.67
N VAL A 39 17.85 -3.59 9.62
CA VAL A 39 19.04 -4.34 9.19
C VAL A 39 20.00 -3.45 8.44
N ILE A 40 21.28 -3.76 8.52
CA ILE A 40 22.31 -3.14 7.70
C ILE A 40 22.23 -3.79 6.32
N GLY A 41 22.01 -2.98 5.30
CA GLY A 41 21.90 -3.43 3.91
C GLY A 41 22.38 -2.38 2.94
N SER A 42 22.46 -2.74 1.66
CA SER A 42 22.73 -1.76 0.61
C SER A 42 21.46 -1.02 0.22
N MET A 43 21.61 0.21 -0.30
CA MET A 43 20.52 1.06 -0.80
C MET A 43 19.95 0.58 -2.15
N GLY A 44 19.98 -0.71 -2.42
CA GLY A 44 19.54 -1.30 -3.67
C GLY A 44 20.66 -1.40 -4.70
N THR A 45 20.30 -1.60 -5.96
CA THR A 45 21.24 -1.74 -7.09
C THR A 45 21.07 -0.62 -8.09
N ASP A 46 22.19 -0.12 -8.62
CA ASP A 46 22.23 0.85 -9.73
C ASP A 46 22.29 0.15 -11.10
N THR A 47 22.26 -1.16 -11.14
CA THR A 47 22.24 -1.93 -12.38
C THR A 47 20.97 -1.57 -13.19
N PRO A 48 21.11 -1.15 -14.45
CA PRO A 48 19.95 -0.87 -15.30
C PRO A 48 19.06 -2.10 -15.46
N LEU A 49 17.75 -1.88 -15.56
CA LEU A 49 16.82 -2.95 -15.85
C LEU A 49 17.10 -3.58 -17.21
N ALA A 50 17.07 -4.90 -17.28
CA ALA A 50 17.12 -5.64 -18.53
C ALA A 50 15.75 -5.55 -19.24
N VAL A 51 15.47 -4.42 -19.89
CA VAL A 51 14.17 -4.11 -20.51
C VAL A 51 13.72 -5.11 -21.57
N LEU A 52 14.66 -5.84 -22.18
CA LEU A 52 14.36 -6.91 -23.15
C LEU A 52 14.21 -8.30 -22.47
N SER A 53 14.33 -8.37 -21.16
CA SER A 53 14.13 -9.61 -20.42
C SER A 53 12.66 -10.03 -20.47
N LYS A 54 12.42 -11.35 -20.59
CA LYS A 54 11.07 -11.93 -20.45
C LYS A 54 10.63 -12.12 -19.00
N LYS A 55 11.52 -11.82 -18.03
CA LYS A 55 11.17 -11.91 -16.60
C LYS A 55 10.23 -10.77 -16.23
N PRO A 56 9.10 -11.07 -15.56
CA PRO A 56 8.19 -10.02 -15.09
C PRO A 56 8.89 -9.14 -14.05
N GLN A 57 8.64 -7.85 -14.12
CA GLN A 57 9.13 -6.85 -13.19
C GLN A 57 7.97 -5.99 -12.71
N LEU A 58 8.06 -5.47 -11.49
CA LEU A 58 7.12 -4.47 -11.01
C LEU A 58 7.23 -3.21 -11.87
N LEU A 59 6.10 -2.61 -12.22
CA LEU A 59 6.05 -1.40 -13.03
C LEU A 59 6.92 -0.28 -12.45
N PHE A 60 6.96 -0.12 -11.14
CA PHE A 60 7.76 0.90 -10.45
C PHE A 60 9.26 0.76 -10.69
N ASN A 61 9.77 -0.44 -10.98
CA ASN A 61 11.19 -0.63 -11.28
C ASN A 61 11.64 0.08 -12.56
N TYR A 62 10.70 0.38 -13.48
CA TYR A 62 11.00 1.10 -14.74
C TYR A 62 11.06 2.61 -14.55
N PHE A 63 10.63 3.16 -13.43
CA PHE A 63 10.59 4.59 -13.13
C PHE A 63 11.60 5.00 -12.04
N LYS A 64 12.64 4.22 -11.85
CA LYS A 64 13.69 4.50 -10.87
C LYS A 64 14.46 5.76 -11.27
N GLN A 65 14.57 6.70 -10.34
CA GLN A 65 15.42 7.88 -10.52
C GLN A 65 16.90 7.52 -10.38
N LEU A 66 17.73 8.07 -11.26
CA LEU A 66 19.18 7.83 -11.29
C LEU A 66 19.93 9.16 -11.07
N PHE A 67 19.68 9.83 -9.96
CA PHE A 67 20.40 11.04 -9.60
C PHE A 67 20.91 10.97 -8.15
N ALA A 68 22.01 11.67 -7.88
CA ALA A 68 22.56 11.76 -6.54
C ALA A 68 21.66 12.64 -5.65
N GLN A 69 21.38 12.17 -4.46
CA GLN A 69 20.67 12.91 -3.42
C GLN A 69 21.55 13.03 -2.18
N VAL A 70 21.31 14.06 -1.36
CA VAL A 70 21.99 14.18 -0.08
C VAL A 70 21.57 13.04 0.86
N THR A 71 22.52 12.45 1.54
CA THR A 71 22.25 11.34 2.48
C THR A 71 21.66 11.83 3.80
N ASN A 72 22.05 13.04 4.23
CA ASN A 72 21.58 13.67 5.45
C ASN A 72 20.91 14.99 5.10
N PRO A 73 19.56 15.04 4.99
CA PRO A 73 18.85 16.28 4.76
C PRO A 73 19.05 17.25 5.93
N PRO A 74 19.05 18.58 5.69
CA PRO A 74 19.26 19.60 6.73
C PRO A 74 17.99 19.77 7.57
N LEU A 75 17.74 18.83 8.50
CA LEU A 75 16.61 18.85 9.42
C LEU A 75 17.11 19.08 10.86
N ASP A 76 16.43 19.97 11.57
CA ASP A 76 16.58 20.06 13.03
C ASP A 76 15.72 19.00 13.73
N GLY A 77 15.99 18.73 15.02
CA GLY A 77 15.32 17.64 15.75
C GLY A 77 13.81 17.82 15.90
N ILE A 78 13.30 19.05 15.95
CA ILE A 78 11.86 19.33 16.05
C ILE A 78 11.17 19.03 14.70
N ARG A 79 11.79 19.49 13.61
CA ARG A 79 11.28 19.26 12.26
C ARG A 79 11.40 17.78 11.86
N GLU A 80 12.43 17.08 12.32
CA GLU A 80 12.62 15.66 12.10
C GLU A 80 11.44 14.85 12.65
N GLU A 81 10.97 15.14 13.85
CA GLU A 81 9.81 14.48 14.46
C GLU A 81 8.56 14.60 13.59
N ILE A 82 8.32 15.75 12.99
CA ILE A 82 7.17 16.01 12.14
C ILE A 82 7.31 15.28 10.80
N VAL A 83 8.46 15.35 10.13
CA VAL A 83 8.64 14.81 8.78
C VAL A 83 8.86 13.30 8.76
N THR A 84 9.26 12.71 9.88
CA THR A 84 9.40 11.24 10.03
C THR A 84 8.18 10.60 10.68
N ASP A 85 7.15 11.37 11.02
CA ASP A 85 5.90 10.82 11.52
C ASP A 85 5.27 9.91 10.46
N THR A 86 4.96 8.69 10.87
CA THR A 86 4.36 7.66 10.02
C THR A 86 2.87 7.47 10.28
N SER A 87 2.30 8.28 11.16
CA SER A 87 0.85 8.25 11.42
C SER A 87 0.06 8.69 10.19
N LEU A 88 -1.12 8.12 10.01
CA LEU A 88 -2.00 8.38 8.88
C LEU A 88 -3.42 8.69 9.35
N GLY A 89 -4.03 9.73 8.78
CA GLY A 89 -5.44 10.03 8.95
C GLY A 89 -6.25 9.52 7.77
N LEU A 90 -7.14 8.55 8.00
CA LEU A 90 -8.10 8.07 6.99
C LEU A 90 -9.41 8.81 7.11
N GLY A 91 -9.94 9.30 6.01
CA GLY A 91 -11.21 9.99 5.93
C GLY A 91 -11.21 11.02 4.80
N SER A 92 -12.34 11.69 4.60
CA SER A 92 -12.48 12.73 3.58
C SER A 92 -11.64 13.96 3.93
N ASP A 93 -11.00 14.54 2.93
CA ASP A 93 -10.28 15.81 3.06
C ASP A 93 -11.16 17.02 2.82
N TYR A 94 -12.45 16.88 2.60
CA TYR A 94 -13.38 17.96 2.30
C TYR A 94 -12.75 19.11 1.47
N ASN A 95 -13.51 20.15 1.17
CA ASN A 95 -12.95 21.33 0.52
C ASN A 95 -12.11 22.13 1.51
N LEU A 96 -10.80 22.24 1.28
CA LEU A 96 -9.84 22.94 2.16
C LEU A 96 -10.13 24.45 2.30
N TYR A 97 -10.90 25.03 1.38
CA TYR A 97 -11.30 26.44 1.45
C TYR A 97 -12.53 26.68 2.32
N ASP A 98 -13.23 25.62 2.70
CA ASP A 98 -14.39 25.71 3.58
C ASP A 98 -13.96 25.52 5.04
N ILE A 99 -14.26 26.48 5.91
CA ILE A 99 -13.97 26.38 7.33
C ILE A 99 -15.06 25.55 7.99
N VAL A 100 -14.89 24.23 7.99
CA VAL A 100 -15.81 23.28 8.63
C VAL A 100 -15.08 22.43 9.66
N SER A 101 -15.76 22.10 10.74
CA SER A 101 -15.20 21.26 11.81
C SER A 101 -14.90 19.81 11.36
N ASP A 102 -15.47 19.38 10.24
CA ASP A 102 -15.40 18.01 9.77
C ASP A 102 -14.05 17.63 9.18
N HIS A 103 -13.19 18.61 8.85
CA HIS A 103 -11.79 18.37 8.43
C HIS A 103 -10.97 17.56 9.45
N SER A 104 -11.30 17.67 10.73
CA SER A 104 -10.60 16.97 11.81
C SER A 104 -11.14 15.56 12.09
N LYS A 105 -12.26 15.17 11.46
CA LYS A 105 -12.87 13.85 11.67
C LYS A 105 -12.20 12.79 10.81
N LYS A 106 -11.04 12.32 11.28
CA LYS A 106 -10.27 11.26 10.63
C LYS A 106 -10.03 10.10 11.57
N LEU A 107 -10.01 8.89 11.02
CA LEU A 107 -9.54 7.71 11.74
C LEU A 107 -8.02 7.76 11.76
N LYS A 108 -7.43 7.94 12.94
CA LYS A 108 -5.97 7.96 13.10
C LYS A 108 -5.41 6.56 13.17
N ILE A 109 -4.43 6.28 12.34
CA ILE A 109 -3.62 5.07 12.35
C ILE A 109 -2.20 5.47 12.75
N GLU A 110 -1.73 4.95 13.88
CA GLU A 110 -0.42 5.33 14.44
C GLU A 110 0.75 4.74 13.65
N ASN A 111 0.57 3.57 13.03
CA ASN A 111 1.63 2.87 12.32
C ASN A 111 1.18 2.53 10.90
N PRO A 112 2.07 2.63 9.89
CA PRO A 112 1.75 2.31 8.51
C PRO A 112 1.54 0.80 8.27
N ILE A 113 2.05 -0.03 9.17
CA ILE A 113 1.88 -1.49 9.14
C ILE A 113 0.81 -1.87 10.15
N ILE A 114 -0.27 -2.46 9.67
CA ILE A 114 -1.41 -2.88 10.47
C ILE A 114 -1.61 -4.39 10.40
N SER A 115 -2.24 -4.96 11.42
CA SER A 115 -2.61 -6.37 11.43
C SER A 115 -3.79 -6.65 10.48
N ASN A 116 -4.00 -7.91 10.11
CA ASN A 116 -5.18 -8.33 9.35
C ASN A 116 -6.48 -8.03 10.11
N GLU A 117 -6.45 -8.11 11.44
CA GLU A 117 -7.59 -7.80 12.29
C GLU A 117 -7.94 -6.30 12.24
N ASP A 118 -6.94 -5.43 12.24
CA ASP A 118 -7.14 -4.00 12.12
C ASP A 118 -7.65 -3.62 10.72
N LEU A 119 -7.14 -4.27 9.67
CA LEU A 119 -7.67 -4.12 8.33
C LEU A 119 -9.15 -4.54 8.24
N ASP A 120 -9.51 -5.65 8.88
CA ASP A 120 -10.91 -6.10 8.93
C ASP A 120 -11.79 -5.10 9.70
N LYS A 121 -11.31 -4.48 10.79
CA LYS A 121 -12.03 -3.40 11.48
C LYS A 121 -12.28 -2.21 10.57
N ILE A 122 -11.30 -1.82 9.75
CA ILE A 122 -11.45 -0.72 8.77
C ILE A 122 -12.45 -1.11 7.68
N LYS A 123 -12.34 -2.32 7.12
CA LYS A 123 -13.24 -2.82 6.06
C LYS A 123 -14.69 -2.93 6.50
N PHE A 124 -14.92 -3.29 7.74
CA PHE A 124 -16.27 -3.50 8.28
C PHE A 124 -16.67 -2.44 9.30
N ILE A 125 -16.12 -1.23 9.17
CA ILE A 125 -16.39 -0.14 10.08
C ILE A 125 -17.89 0.16 10.14
N LYS A 126 -18.42 0.26 11.36
CA LYS A 126 -19.83 0.61 11.63
C LYS A 126 -19.88 1.92 12.40
N HIS A 127 -19.59 3.00 11.71
CA HIS A 127 -19.61 4.33 12.32
C HIS A 127 -20.32 5.31 11.39
N SER A 128 -21.12 6.21 11.95
CA SER A 128 -21.94 7.14 11.16
C SER A 128 -21.13 8.03 10.21
N ASN A 129 -19.90 8.35 10.58
CA ASN A 129 -19.03 9.27 9.84
C ASN A 129 -18.04 8.59 8.90
N PHE A 130 -17.99 7.25 8.91
CA PHE A 130 -17.03 6.49 8.11
C PHE A 130 -17.74 5.37 7.36
N LYS A 131 -17.48 5.30 6.08
CA LYS A 131 -17.85 4.18 5.21
C LYS A 131 -16.62 3.60 4.58
N SER A 132 -16.61 2.31 4.36
CA SER A 132 -15.55 1.62 3.65
C SER A 132 -16.15 0.81 2.52
N SER A 133 -15.61 0.95 1.33
CA SER A 133 -16.01 0.22 0.14
C SER A 133 -14.82 -0.57 -0.41
N SER A 134 -15.09 -1.78 -0.90
CA SER A 134 -14.06 -2.62 -1.50
C SER A 134 -14.31 -2.76 -2.98
N ILE A 135 -13.29 -2.45 -3.78
CA ILE A 135 -13.32 -2.54 -5.24
C ILE A 135 -12.48 -3.73 -5.67
N SER A 136 -13.05 -4.57 -6.53
CA SER A 136 -12.32 -5.71 -7.09
C SER A 136 -11.37 -5.28 -8.19
N ALA A 137 -10.09 -5.60 -8.05
CA ALA A 137 -9.07 -5.39 -9.08
C ALA A 137 -8.84 -6.61 -9.99
N LEU A 138 -9.79 -7.54 -10.03
CA LEU A 138 -9.70 -8.74 -10.83
C LEU A 138 -10.21 -8.49 -12.27
N TYR A 139 -9.57 -9.13 -13.22
CA TYR A 139 -10.00 -9.13 -14.62
C TYR A 139 -10.02 -10.54 -15.22
N GLU A 140 -10.77 -10.72 -16.29
CA GLU A 140 -10.90 -12.01 -16.99
C GLU A 140 -9.72 -12.24 -17.93
N LEU A 141 -8.83 -13.16 -17.59
CA LEU A 141 -7.67 -13.51 -18.43
C LEU A 141 -8.06 -13.93 -19.86
N LYS A 142 -9.20 -14.59 -20.01
CA LYS A 142 -9.69 -15.09 -21.33
C LYS A 142 -9.94 -13.95 -22.32
N LYS A 143 -10.22 -12.74 -21.85
CA LYS A 143 -10.46 -11.56 -22.68
C LYS A 143 -9.16 -10.84 -23.10
N GLY A 144 -8.01 -11.29 -22.61
CA GLY A 144 -6.71 -10.66 -22.90
C GLY A 144 -6.68 -9.16 -22.56
N HIS A 145 -6.16 -8.37 -23.48
CA HIS A 145 -6.02 -6.92 -23.30
C HIS A 145 -7.36 -6.22 -23.06
N ASN A 146 -8.40 -6.58 -23.77
CA ASN A 146 -9.73 -5.99 -23.60
C ASN A 146 -10.28 -6.22 -22.19
N GLY A 147 -9.97 -7.37 -21.59
CA GLY A 147 -10.37 -7.68 -20.21
C GLY A 147 -9.75 -6.74 -19.18
N ILE A 148 -8.51 -6.30 -19.40
CA ILE A 148 -7.83 -5.32 -18.54
C ILE A 148 -8.50 -3.95 -18.69
N GLU A 149 -8.74 -3.49 -19.92
CA GLU A 149 -9.39 -2.19 -20.17
C GLU A 149 -10.79 -2.12 -19.57
N GLU A 150 -11.60 -3.16 -19.76
CA GLU A 150 -12.94 -3.25 -19.16
C GLU A 150 -12.89 -3.21 -17.63
N ALA A 151 -11.95 -3.95 -17.02
CA ALA A 151 -11.78 -3.97 -15.57
C ALA A 151 -11.33 -2.59 -15.03
N LEU A 152 -10.39 -1.92 -15.67
CA LEU A 152 -9.95 -0.58 -15.31
C LEU A 152 -11.09 0.44 -15.39
N GLN A 153 -11.85 0.43 -16.50
CA GLN A 153 -12.99 1.34 -16.66
C GLN A 153 -14.07 1.08 -15.60
N LYS A 154 -14.33 -0.20 -15.30
CA LYS A 154 -15.26 -0.58 -14.23
C LYS A 154 -14.79 -0.06 -12.87
N MET A 155 -13.51 -0.26 -12.52
CA MET A 155 -12.94 0.24 -11.26
C MET A 155 -13.09 1.76 -11.15
N VAL A 156 -12.76 2.51 -12.20
CA VAL A 156 -12.91 3.97 -12.23
C VAL A 156 -14.36 4.38 -11.96
N ASN A 157 -15.31 3.74 -12.63
CA ASN A 157 -16.73 4.05 -12.45
C ASN A 157 -17.22 3.73 -11.03
N GLU A 158 -16.78 2.61 -10.46
CA GLU A 158 -17.10 2.24 -9.07
C GLU A 158 -16.51 3.25 -8.07
N VAL A 159 -15.26 3.68 -8.24
CA VAL A 159 -14.64 4.72 -7.40
C VAL A 159 -15.47 6.02 -7.45
N ILE A 160 -15.82 6.47 -8.65
CA ILE A 160 -16.62 7.71 -8.82
C ILE A 160 -17.98 7.59 -8.10
N SER A 161 -18.62 6.42 -8.19
CA SER A 161 -19.89 6.18 -7.50
C SER A 161 -19.75 6.27 -5.99
N TYR A 162 -18.77 5.53 -5.45
CA TYR A 162 -18.53 5.49 -4.00
C TYR A 162 -18.14 6.86 -3.44
N VAL A 163 -17.30 7.63 -4.13
CA VAL A 163 -16.94 8.98 -3.71
C VAL A 163 -18.17 9.90 -3.68
N LYS A 164 -19.07 9.79 -4.67
CA LYS A 164 -20.33 10.56 -4.68
C LYS A 164 -21.28 10.16 -3.56
N GLU A 165 -21.23 8.91 -3.12
CA GLU A 165 -22.03 8.38 -2.00
C GLU A 165 -21.40 8.66 -0.63
N GLY A 166 -20.25 9.30 -0.58
CA GLY A 166 -19.53 9.64 0.64
C GLY A 166 -18.81 8.47 1.29
N SER A 167 -18.25 7.58 0.48
CA SER A 167 -17.43 6.44 0.93
C SER A 167 -15.95 6.72 0.70
#